data_724548d0d87cfc9afffdf66c54718aea
#
_entry.id   724548d0d87cfc9afffdf66c54718aea
#
_cell.length_a   1.000
_cell.length_b   1.000
_cell.length_c   1.000
_cell.angle_alpha   90.00
_cell.angle_beta   90.00
_cell.angle_gamma   90.00
#
_symmetry.space_group_name_H-M   'P 1'
#
loop_
_entity.id
_entity.type
_entity.pdbx_description
1 polymer ?
#
loop_
_entity_poly.entity_id
_entity_poly.type
_entity_poly.pdbx_seq_one_letter_code
_entity_poly.pdbx_strand_id
1 'polypeptide(L)'
;MLACTILTFALCADPKVDGTLAFGDLTVPIVWSHATVGSCVDIGRQTSGESGLATIETTWHTVETQQTASVVSGHIVAKLSAAHINMTAFSWEHMSAADEAALARGYRATLWHEIGHLRTAQASVEAINAEPGLSAPTPAEYNALAQQRGQNAIDRLNADQNEYDRVAEHGLRQDALPPPLGGPDTIVECPSGGGRRR
;
A
#
# COMPACT_ATOMS: atom_id res chain seq x y z
N MET A 1 13.79 17.34 -3.45
CA MET A 1 12.82 16.25 -3.47
C MET A 1 12.37 16.04 -4.91
N LEU A 2 12.64 14.88 -5.48
CA LEU A 2 12.12 14.51 -6.81
C LEU A 2 10.70 13.98 -6.61
N ALA A 3 9.70 14.65 -7.21
CA ALA A 3 8.33 14.15 -7.23
C ALA A 3 8.24 13.01 -8.26
N CYS A 4 7.82 11.83 -7.82
CA CYS A 4 7.56 10.69 -8.70
C CYS A 4 6.12 10.72 -9.21
N THR A 5 5.98 10.64 -10.52
CA THR A 5 4.69 10.28 -11.13
C THR A 5 4.75 8.81 -11.57
N ILE A 6 3.60 8.17 -11.76
CA ILE A 6 3.53 6.76 -12.22
C ILE A 6 4.34 6.54 -13.51
N LEU A 7 4.52 7.58 -14.34
CA LEU A 7 5.32 7.56 -15.57
C LEU A 7 6.85 7.59 -15.34
N THR A 8 7.30 8.03 -14.15
CA THR A 8 8.74 8.11 -13.79
C THR A 8 9.15 7.09 -12.74
N PHE A 9 8.42 6.00 -12.63
CA PHE A 9 8.57 4.93 -11.65
C PHE A 9 10.01 4.40 -11.49
N ALA A 10 10.78 4.37 -12.58
CA ALA A 10 12.18 3.90 -12.57
C ALA A 10 13.10 4.77 -11.70
N LEU A 11 12.78 6.05 -11.50
CA LEU A 11 13.59 6.99 -10.72
C LEU A 11 13.25 6.94 -9.22
N CYS A 12 12.06 6.43 -8.85
CA CYS A 12 11.63 6.35 -7.46
C CYS A 12 12.27 5.21 -6.68
N ALA A 13 12.77 4.21 -7.39
CA ALA A 13 13.39 3.03 -6.79
C ALA A 13 14.91 3.15 -6.65
N ASP A 14 15.46 4.38 -6.61
CA ASP A 14 16.87 4.58 -6.25
C ASP A 14 17.01 4.53 -4.72
N PRO A 15 17.63 3.47 -4.15
CA PRO A 15 17.75 3.29 -2.70
C PRO A 15 18.66 4.31 -2.02
N LYS A 16 19.19 5.26 -2.76
CA LYS A 16 20.10 6.29 -2.24
C LYS A 16 19.39 7.59 -1.90
N VAL A 17 18.13 7.74 -2.31
CA VAL A 17 17.41 9.01 -2.19
C VAL A 17 15.96 8.79 -1.77
N ASP A 18 15.56 9.39 -0.66
CA ASP A 18 14.16 9.50 -0.30
C ASP A 18 13.40 10.27 -1.36
N GLY A 19 12.20 9.82 -1.67
CA GLY A 19 11.37 10.37 -2.72
C GLY A 19 9.93 10.62 -2.28
N THR A 20 9.13 11.07 -3.23
CA THR A 20 7.67 11.19 -3.05
C THR A 20 6.95 10.66 -4.27
N LEU A 21 5.81 9.99 -4.02
CA LEU A 21 4.88 9.54 -5.05
C LEU A 21 3.62 10.40 -5.00
N ALA A 22 3.17 10.93 -6.13
CA ALA A 22 1.84 11.51 -6.24
C ALA A 22 0.82 10.38 -6.43
N PHE A 23 -0.16 10.31 -5.53
CA PHE A 23 -1.22 9.31 -5.55
C PHE A 23 -2.57 9.98 -5.28
N GLY A 24 -3.36 10.23 -6.33
CA GLY A 24 -4.53 11.09 -6.25
C GLY A 24 -4.14 12.48 -5.70
N ASP A 25 -4.82 12.91 -4.65
CA ASP A 25 -4.53 14.18 -3.96
C ASP A 25 -3.43 14.06 -2.89
N LEU A 26 -2.89 12.86 -2.66
CA LEU A 26 -1.85 12.63 -1.67
C LEU A 26 -0.45 12.77 -2.26
N THR A 27 0.44 13.31 -1.45
CA THR A 27 1.89 13.18 -1.64
C THR A 27 2.38 12.12 -0.66
N VAL A 28 2.76 10.95 -1.17
CA VAL A 28 3.19 9.79 -0.38
C VAL A 28 4.72 9.79 -0.28
N PRO A 29 5.31 10.00 0.91
CA PRO A 29 6.74 9.86 1.11
C PRO A 29 7.18 8.42 0.90
N ILE A 30 8.32 8.24 0.22
CA ILE A 30 9.06 6.97 0.13
C ILE A 30 10.36 7.18 0.88
N VAL A 31 10.53 6.48 2.00
CA VAL A 31 11.65 6.61 2.92
C VAL A 31 12.50 5.35 2.86
N TRP A 32 13.81 5.52 2.72
CA TRP A 32 14.75 4.42 2.62
C TRP A 32 15.56 4.27 3.90
N SER A 33 15.49 3.08 4.51
CA SER A 33 16.44 2.61 5.51
C SER A 33 17.56 1.80 4.84
N HIS A 34 18.69 1.64 5.51
CA HIS A 34 19.82 0.86 5.00
C HIS A 34 20.19 -0.25 5.99
N ALA A 35 20.37 -1.46 5.45
CA ALA A 35 20.79 -2.62 6.21
C ALA A 35 22.04 -3.25 5.56
N THR A 36 23.02 -3.62 6.40
CA THR A 36 24.18 -4.39 5.94
C THR A 36 23.95 -5.86 6.24
N VAL A 37 24.11 -6.71 5.22
CA VAL A 37 23.97 -8.17 5.31
C VAL A 37 25.30 -8.84 4.97
N GLY A 38 25.42 -10.13 5.23
CA GLY A 38 26.63 -10.87 4.86
C GLY A 38 26.72 -11.16 3.36
N SER A 39 25.57 -11.34 2.72
CA SER A 39 25.45 -11.66 1.28
C SER A 39 24.03 -11.45 0.79
N CYS A 40 23.81 -11.51 -0.51
CA CYS A 40 22.48 -11.49 -1.13
C CYS A 40 21.54 -12.57 -0.54
N VAL A 41 22.07 -13.73 -0.20
CA VAL A 41 21.26 -14.86 0.33
C VAL A 41 20.70 -14.58 1.72
N ASP A 42 21.31 -13.65 2.46
CA ASP A 42 20.92 -13.33 3.83
C ASP A 42 19.77 -12.31 3.90
N ILE A 43 19.42 -11.67 2.78
CA ILE A 43 18.32 -10.71 2.72
C ILE A 43 17.00 -11.32 3.23
N GLY A 44 16.62 -12.49 2.71
CA GLY A 44 15.39 -13.17 3.13
C GLY A 44 15.36 -13.63 4.58
N ARG A 45 16.51 -13.64 5.27
CA ARG A 45 16.57 -13.97 6.69
C ARG A 45 16.38 -12.77 7.60
N GLN A 46 16.76 -11.58 7.13
CA GLN A 46 16.66 -10.35 7.94
C GLN A 46 15.31 -9.64 7.82
N THR A 47 14.62 -9.81 6.70
CA THR A 47 13.40 -9.06 6.42
C THR A 47 12.12 -9.84 6.69
N SER A 48 12.20 -11.10 7.20
CA SER A 48 11.03 -12.00 7.22
C SER A 48 10.28 -12.09 5.87
N GLY A 49 10.98 -11.72 4.78
CA GLY A 49 10.44 -11.74 3.42
C GLY A 49 10.03 -10.39 2.84
N GLU A 50 9.88 -9.35 3.66
CA GLU A 50 9.43 -8.03 3.19
C GLU A 50 10.55 -7.00 3.27
N SER A 51 10.82 -6.31 2.14
CA SER A 51 11.76 -5.18 2.07
C SER A 51 11.05 -3.82 1.92
N GLY A 52 9.72 -3.82 1.97
CA GLY A 52 8.85 -2.66 1.91
C GLY A 52 7.70 -2.76 2.91
N LEU A 53 7.11 -1.62 3.23
CA LEU A 53 5.90 -1.50 4.06
C LEU A 53 5.16 -0.21 3.72
N ALA A 54 3.95 -0.32 3.19
CA ALA A 54 3.04 0.79 3.08
C ALA A 54 2.24 0.97 4.36
N THR A 55 2.20 2.18 4.88
CA THR A 55 1.28 2.57 5.96
C THR A 55 0.25 3.53 5.38
N ILE A 56 -1.02 3.27 5.63
CA ILE A 56 -2.14 3.99 5.04
C ILE A 56 -3.08 4.44 6.15
N GLU A 57 -3.39 5.72 6.19
CA GLU A 57 -4.37 6.29 7.09
C GLU A 57 -5.64 6.64 6.32
N THR A 58 -6.77 6.20 6.87
CA THR A 58 -8.09 6.47 6.32
C THR A 58 -8.93 7.19 7.35
N THR A 59 -9.61 8.23 6.94
CA THR A 59 -10.58 8.93 7.76
C THR A 59 -11.97 8.84 7.14
N TRP A 60 -12.99 8.88 7.97
CA TRP A 60 -14.36 8.99 7.53
C TRP A 60 -15.14 9.97 8.39
N HIS A 61 -16.19 10.55 7.84
CA HIS A 61 -17.13 11.41 8.54
C HIS A 61 -18.52 11.25 7.92
N THR A 62 -19.53 11.70 8.65
CA THR A 62 -20.90 11.75 8.16
C THR A 62 -21.19 13.10 7.53
N VAL A 63 -21.94 13.08 6.42
CA VAL A 63 -22.52 14.27 5.83
C VAL A 63 -24.04 14.12 5.94
N GLU A 64 -24.66 14.91 6.82
CA GLU A 64 -26.09 14.97 6.93
C GLU A 64 -26.67 15.73 5.74
N THR A 65 -27.64 15.13 5.04
CA THR A 65 -28.31 15.74 3.87
C THR A 65 -29.66 16.30 4.21
N GLN A 66 -30.33 15.77 5.23
CA GLN A 66 -31.64 16.21 5.67
C GLN A 66 -31.85 15.93 7.17
N GLN A 67 -32.40 16.89 7.88
CA GLN A 67 -32.92 16.71 9.23
C GLN A 67 -34.33 17.32 9.32
N THR A 68 -35.31 16.50 9.72
CA THR A 68 -36.68 16.89 10.00
C THR A 68 -37.08 16.45 11.41
N ALA A 69 -38.29 16.75 11.87
CA ALA A 69 -38.78 16.30 13.17
C ALA A 69 -38.87 14.76 13.28
N SER A 70 -38.85 14.02 12.16
CA SER A 70 -39.10 12.58 12.12
C SER A 70 -38.07 11.79 11.32
N VAL A 71 -37.10 12.43 10.71
CA VAL A 71 -36.08 11.76 9.88
C VAL A 71 -34.78 12.54 9.90
N VAL A 72 -33.68 11.84 10.15
CA VAL A 72 -32.32 12.29 9.88
C VAL A 72 -31.76 11.40 8.79
N SER A 73 -31.22 11.98 7.74
CA SER A 73 -30.60 11.24 6.63
C SER A 73 -29.28 11.86 6.21
N GLY A 74 -28.40 11.05 5.66
CA GLY A 74 -27.08 11.46 5.20
C GLY A 74 -26.31 10.27 4.64
N HIS A 75 -24.99 10.43 4.52
CA HIS A 75 -24.09 9.38 4.06
C HIS A 75 -22.74 9.47 4.75
N ILE A 76 -21.96 8.40 4.67
CA ILE A 76 -20.57 8.37 5.10
C ILE A 76 -19.71 8.79 3.90
N VAL A 77 -18.74 9.65 4.17
CA VAL A 77 -17.66 10.00 3.25
C VAL A 77 -16.35 9.53 3.85
N ALA A 78 -15.68 8.62 3.17
CA ALA A 78 -14.36 8.14 3.51
C ALA A 78 -13.31 8.73 2.55
N LYS A 79 -12.09 8.89 3.02
CA LYS A 79 -10.94 9.30 2.21
C LYS A 79 -9.64 8.75 2.77
N LEU A 80 -8.66 8.56 1.90
CA LEU A 80 -7.28 8.40 2.33
C LEU A 80 -6.79 9.76 2.85
N SER A 81 -6.29 9.79 4.08
CA SER A 81 -5.85 11.04 4.73
C SER A 81 -4.35 11.20 4.72
N ALA A 82 -3.61 10.10 4.82
CA ALA A 82 -2.16 10.05 4.70
C ALA A 82 -1.71 8.67 4.24
N ALA A 83 -0.52 8.60 3.68
CA ALA A 83 0.17 7.35 3.43
C ALA A 83 1.67 7.59 3.38
N HIS A 84 2.47 6.57 3.69
CA HIS A 84 3.91 6.56 3.46
C HIS A 84 4.38 5.15 3.15
N ILE A 85 5.50 5.03 2.43
CA ILE A 85 6.11 3.76 2.06
C ILE A 85 7.52 3.76 2.65
N ASN A 86 7.80 2.79 3.51
CA ASN A 86 9.13 2.53 4.01
C ASN A 86 9.76 1.40 3.20
N MET A 87 10.98 1.61 2.72
CA MET A 87 11.75 0.64 1.95
C MET A 87 13.07 0.36 2.65
N THR A 88 13.61 -0.85 2.50
CA THR A 88 14.92 -1.21 3.02
C THR A 88 15.89 -1.51 1.89
N ALA A 89 16.97 -0.75 1.82
CA ALA A 89 18.10 -1.00 0.92
C ALA A 89 19.14 -1.87 1.60
N PHE A 90 19.64 -2.89 0.88
CA PHE A 90 20.65 -3.82 1.38
C PHE A 90 22.01 -3.57 0.74
N SER A 91 23.07 -3.77 1.51
CA SER A 91 24.45 -3.76 1.04
C SER A 91 25.28 -4.83 1.74
N TRP A 92 26.35 -5.27 1.10
CA TRP A 92 27.36 -6.17 1.70
C TRP A 92 28.74 -5.87 1.12
N GLU A 93 29.77 -6.39 1.80
CA GLU A 93 31.13 -6.27 1.32
C GLU A 93 31.30 -6.98 -0.02
N HIS A 94 31.99 -6.32 -0.96
CA HIS A 94 32.23 -6.84 -2.30
C HIS A 94 30.97 -7.08 -3.17
N MET A 95 29.90 -6.31 -2.95
CA MET A 95 28.71 -6.34 -3.80
C MET A 95 29.09 -6.03 -5.25
N SER A 96 28.72 -6.93 -6.17
CA SER A 96 29.01 -6.76 -7.59
C SER A 96 27.97 -5.86 -8.28
N ALA A 97 28.32 -5.30 -9.45
CA ALA A 97 27.36 -4.55 -10.27
C ALA A 97 26.13 -5.42 -10.69
N ALA A 98 26.32 -6.73 -10.81
CA ALA A 98 25.20 -7.65 -11.11
C ALA A 98 24.26 -7.80 -9.91
N ASP A 99 24.80 -7.82 -8.69
CA ASP A 99 24.01 -7.83 -7.45
C ASP A 99 23.24 -6.52 -7.29
N GLU A 100 23.89 -5.37 -7.52
CA GLU A 100 23.23 -4.05 -7.50
C GLU A 100 22.06 -3.99 -8.49
N ALA A 101 22.25 -4.50 -9.70
CA ALA A 101 21.20 -4.53 -10.71
C ALA A 101 20.05 -5.48 -10.33
N ALA A 102 20.34 -6.61 -9.66
CA ALA A 102 19.33 -7.54 -9.15
C ALA A 102 18.51 -6.89 -8.04
N LEU A 103 19.17 -6.25 -7.06
CA LEU A 103 18.51 -5.50 -6.00
C LEU A 103 17.64 -4.38 -6.55
N ALA A 104 18.15 -3.60 -7.51
CA ALA A 104 17.36 -2.51 -8.10
C ALA A 104 16.09 -3.03 -8.80
N ARG A 105 16.10 -4.23 -9.38
CA ARG A 105 14.86 -4.87 -9.90
C ARG A 105 13.92 -5.27 -8.77
N GLY A 106 14.45 -5.91 -7.72
CA GLY A 106 13.68 -6.29 -6.54
C GLY A 106 13.03 -5.10 -5.87
N TYR A 107 13.77 -4.01 -5.67
CA TYR A 107 13.21 -2.78 -5.06
C TYR A 107 12.08 -2.18 -5.89
N ARG A 108 12.19 -2.18 -7.22
CA ARG A 108 11.09 -1.71 -8.07
C ARG A 108 9.85 -2.61 -7.95
N ALA A 109 10.05 -3.91 -7.88
CA ALA A 109 8.95 -4.85 -7.70
C ALA A 109 8.28 -4.69 -6.33
N THR A 110 9.08 -4.57 -5.25
CA THR A 110 8.57 -4.28 -3.90
C THR A 110 7.80 -2.96 -3.88
N LEU A 111 8.36 -1.89 -4.41
CA LEU A 111 7.67 -0.60 -4.46
C LEU A 111 6.36 -0.68 -5.26
N TRP A 112 6.30 -1.49 -6.32
CA TRP A 112 5.05 -1.75 -7.05
C TRP A 112 4.02 -2.43 -6.16
N HIS A 113 4.44 -3.42 -5.36
CA HIS A 113 3.58 -4.09 -4.40
C HIS A 113 3.02 -3.11 -3.36
N GLU A 114 3.87 -2.27 -2.77
CA GLU A 114 3.44 -1.26 -1.80
C GLU A 114 2.45 -0.23 -2.40
N ILE A 115 2.64 0.15 -3.66
CA ILE A 115 1.66 0.98 -4.39
C ILE A 115 0.35 0.21 -4.61
N GLY A 116 0.39 -1.10 -4.74
CA GLY A 116 -0.80 -1.96 -4.80
C GLY A 116 -1.68 -1.83 -3.56
N HIS A 117 -1.09 -1.73 -2.37
CA HIS A 117 -1.81 -1.44 -1.13
C HIS A 117 -2.55 -0.09 -1.19
N LEU A 118 -1.92 0.96 -1.73
CA LEU A 118 -2.57 2.26 -1.92
C LEU A 118 -3.76 2.16 -2.87
N ARG A 119 -3.62 1.43 -3.97
CA ARG A 119 -4.69 1.21 -4.96
C ARG A 119 -5.85 0.42 -4.37
N THR A 120 -5.55 -0.61 -3.58
CA THR A 120 -6.56 -1.41 -2.89
C THR A 120 -7.33 -0.55 -1.89
N ALA A 121 -6.64 0.26 -1.09
CA ALA A 121 -7.26 1.20 -0.16
C ALA A 121 -8.14 2.23 -0.87
N GLN A 122 -7.67 2.78 -1.98
CA GLN A 122 -8.43 3.73 -2.79
C GLN A 122 -9.72 3.09 -3.33
N ALA A 123 -9.66 1.87 -3.86
CA ALA A 123 -10.82 1.14 -4.35
C ALA A 123 -11.83 0.86 -3.21
N SER A 124 -11.35 0.49 -2.03
CA SER A 124 -12.20 0.29 -0.85
C SER A 124 -12.90 1.59 -0.42
N VAL A 125 -12.18 2.71 -0.41
CA VAL A 125 -12.73 4.05 -0.12
C VAL A 125 -13.81 4.43 -1.15
N GLU A 126 -13.56 4.21 -2.43
CA GLU A 126 -14.54 4.47 -3.49
C GLU A 126 -15.79 3.62 -3.33
N ALA A 127 -15.64 2.34 -2.98
CA ALA A 127 -16.76 1.44 -2.72
C ALA A 127 -17.59 1.88 -1.51
N ILE A 128 -16.95 2.35 -0.42
CA ILE A 128 -17.63 2.90 0.76
C ILE A 128 -18.43 4.14 0.38
N ASN A 129 -17.85 5.05 -0.40
CA ASN A 129 -18.50 6.29 -0.83
C ASN A 129 -19.67 6.05 -1.79
N ALA A 130 -19.67 4.92 -2.50
CA ALA A 130 -20.75 4.51 -3.37
C ALA A 130 -21.93 3.82 -2.65
N GLU A 131 -21.79 3.53 -1.34
CA GLU A 131 -22.86 2.90 -0.57
C GLU A 131 -24.08 3.82 -0.43
N PRO A 132 -25.31 3.22 -0.34
CA PRO A 132 -26.53 3.99 -0.13
C PRO A 132 -26.47 4.82 1.16
N GLY A 133 -27.12 5.98 1.15
CA GLY A 133 -27.27 6.84 2.31
C GLY A 133 -27.91 6.13 3.51
N LEU A 134 -27.69 6.69 4.68
CA LEU A 134 -28.30 6.27 5.93
C LEU A 134 -29.54 7.10 6.21
N SER A 135 -30.53 6.51 6.91
CA SER A 135 -31.70 7.23 7.38
C SER A 135 -32.17 6.62 8.71
N ALA A 136 -32.54 7.46 9.65
CA ALA A 136 -33.10 7.04 10.94
C ALA A 136 -34.12 8.06 11.47
N PRO A 137 -35.07 7.61 12.36
CA PRO A 137 -36.06 8.50 12.94
C PRO A 137 -35.49 9.57 13.88
N THR A 138 -34.34 9.30 14.50
CA THR A 138 -33.72 10.20 15.46
C THR A 138 -32.24 10.41 15.19
N PRO A 139 -31.64 11.54 15.62
CA PRO A 139 -30.21 11.76 15.54
C PRO A 139 -29.38 10.70 16.25
N ALA A 140 -29.85 10.17 17.39
CA ALA A 140 -29.15 9.14 18.16
C ALA A 140 -29.05 7.83 17.37
N GLU A 141 -30.16 7.38 16.78
CA GLU A 141 -30.19 6.18 15.92
C GLU A 141 -29.35 6.39 14.65
N TYR A 142 -29.43 7.56 14.02
CA TYR A 142 -28.60 7.90 12.86
C TYR A 142 -27.11 7.80 13.20
N ASN A 143 -26.69 8.38 14.33
CA ASN A 143 -25.29 8.33 14.77
C ASN A 143 -24.84 6.89 15.06
N ALA A 144 -25.70 6.06 15.68
CA ALA A 144 -25.39 4.66 15.94
C ALA A 144 -25.19 3.86 14.62
N LEU A 145 -26.08 4.06 13.64
CA LEU A 145 -25.96 3.45 12.32
C LEU A 145 -24.70 3.94 11.57
N ALA A 146 -24.38 5.23 11.65
CA ALA A 146 -23.20 5.81 11.03
C ALA A 146 -21.91 5.24 11.64
N GLN A 147 -21.83 5.12 12.96
CA GLN A 147 -20.69 4.51 13.64
C GLN A 147 -20.52 3.03 13.25
N GLN A 148 -21.62 2.27 13.24
CA GLN A 148 -21.59 0.86 12.83
C GLN A 148 -21.09 0.73 11.39
N ARG A 149 -21.60 1.56 10.48
CA ARG A 149 -21.17 1.53 9.07
C ARG A 149 -19.70 1.96 8.92
N GLY A 150 -19.26 2.97 9.66
CA GLY A 150 -17.85 3.40 9.68
C GLY A 150 -16.93 2.28 10.16
N GLN A 151 -17.32 1.54 11.20
CA GLN A 151 -16.54 0.38 11.66
C GLN A 151 -16.49 -0.73 10.59
N ASN A 152 -17.64 -1.07 10.01
CA ASN A 152 -17.70 -2.07 8.94
C ASN A 152 -16.83 -1.68 7.72
N ALA A 153 -16.74 -0.37 7.42
CA ALA A 153 -15.89 0.14 6.36
C ALA A 153 -14.40 -0.06 6.66
N ILE A 154 -13.98 0.18 7.91
CA ILE A 154 -12.60 -0.09 8.35
C ILE A 154 -12.29 -1.59 8.28
N ASP A 155 -13.20 -2.42 8.78
CA ASP A 155 -13.03 -3.88 8.78
C ASP A 155 -12.91 -4.42 7.35
N ARG A 156 -13.71 -3.90 6.42
CA ARG A 156 -13.63 -4.24 5.00
C ARG A 156 -12.31 -3.80 4.37
N LEU A 157 -11.87 -2.57 4.64
CA LEU A 157 -10.58 -2.08 4.15
C LEU A 157 -9.43 -2.98 4.60
N ASN A 158 -9.40 -3.38 5.87
CA ASN A 158 -8.41 -4.30 6.40
C ASN A 158 -8.49 -5.69 5.74
N ALA A 159 -9.71 -6.19 5.49
CA ALA A 159 -9.91 -7.45 4.80
C ALA A 159 -9.41 -7.40 3.36
N ASP A 160 -9.66 -6.31 2.64
CA ASP A 160 -9.20 -6.11 1.25
C ASP A 160 -7.66 -6.04 1.19
N GLN A 161 -7.00 -5.40 2.16
CA GLN A 161 -5.53 -5.37 2.28
C GLN A 161 -4.96 -6.77 2.52
N ASN A 162 -5.53 -7.51 3.47
CA ASN A 162 -5.11 -8.87 3.77
C ASN A 162 -5.32 -9.82 2.57
N GLU A 163 -6.41 -9.64 1.82
CA GLU A 163 -6.67 -10.43 0.62
C GLU A 163 -5.69 -10.10 -0.50
N TYR A 164 -5.33 -8.82 -0.66
CA TYR A 164 -4.29 -8.42 -1.61
C TYR A 164 -2.97 -9.12 -1.30
N ASP A 165 -2.50 -9.08 -0.05
CA ASP A 165 -1.29 -9.77 0.39
C ASP A 165 -1.37 -11.29 0.21
N ARG A 166 -2.51 -11.88 0.55
CA ARG A 166 -2.73 -13.31 0.40
C ARG A 166 -2.62 -13.76 -1.05
N VAL A 167 -3.21 -13.01 -1.99
CA VAL A 167 -3.19 -13.36 -3.42
C VAL A 167 -1.82 -13.12 -4.03
N ALA A 168 -1.19 -11.99 -3.67
CA ALA A 168 0.15 -11.64 -4.13
C ALA A 168 1.26 -12.42 -3.41
N GLU A 169 0.94 -13.22 -2.37
CA GLU A 169 1.93 -13.84 -1.49
C GLU A 169 3.00 -12.82 -1.05
N HIS A 170 2.55 -11.65 -0.54
CA HIS A 170 3.42 -10.50 -0.18
C HIS A 170 4.35 -10.07 -1.33
N GLY A 171 3.80 -10.03 -2.54
CA GLY A 171 4.51 -9.61 -3.75
C GLY A 171 5.27 -10.72 -4.47
N LEU A 172 5.42 -11.91 -3.89
CA LEU A 172 6.11 -13.05 -4.53
C LEU A 172 5.37 -13.58 -5.78
N ARG A 173 4.08 -13.30 -5.86
CA ARG A 173 3.20 -13.66 -6.98
C ARG A 173 2.39 -12.47 -7.46
N GLN A 174 3.04 -11.34 -7.63
CA GLN A 174 2.40 -10.11 -8.08
C GLN A 174 1.81 -10.25 -9.49
N ASP A 175 2.37 -11.15 -10.30
CA ASP A 175 1.87 -11.51 -11.63
C ASP A 175 0.50 -12.22 -11.61
N ALA A 176 0.10 -12.81 -10.48
CA ALA A 176 -1.21 -13.47 -10.31
C ALA A 176 -2.39 -12.49 -10.21
N LEU A 177 -2.11 -11.20 -9.96
CA LEU A 177 -3.14 -10.18 -9.82
C LEU A 177 -3.53 -9.58 -11.18
N PRO A 178 -4.81 -9.21 -11.35
CA PRO A 178 -5.23 -8.48 -12.54
C PRO A 178 -4.74 -7.02 -12.52
N PRO A 179 -4.61 -6.36 -13.69
CA PRO A 179 -4.40 -4.93 -13.75
C PRO A 179 -5.50 -4.15 -12.98
N PRO A 180 -5.17 -3.04 -12.31
CA PRO A 180 -3.86 -2.38 -12.24
C PRO A 180 -2.97 -2.88 -11.10
N LEU A 181 -3.34 -3.92 -10.36
CA LEU A 181 -2.61 -4.45 -9.22
C LEU A 181 -1.46 -5.37 -9.66
N GLY A 182 -1.65 -6.12 -10.74
CA GLY A 182 -0.63 -7.02 -11.27
C GLY A 182 0.66 -6.31 -11.70
N GLY A 183 1.79 -6.97 -11.47
CA GLY A 183 3.12 -6.40 -11.72
C GLY A 183 4.24 -7.43 -11.61
N PRO A 184 5.49 -6.98 -11.55
CA PRO A 184 6.63 -7.86 -11.39
C PRO A 184 6.68 -8.46 -9.98
N ASP A 185 7.05 -9.74 -9.88
CA ASP A 185 7.27 -10.41 -8.61
C ASP A 185 8.46 -9.82 -7.84
N THR A 186 8.36 -9.76 -6.52
CA THR A 186 9.40 -9.16 -5.64
C THR A 186 10.62 -10.07 -5.43
N ILE A 187 10.81 -11.06 -6.29
CA ILE A 187 11.92 -12.02 -6.18
C ILE A 187 13.25 -11.35 -6.53
N VAL A 188 14.20 -11.35 -5.61
CA VAL A 188 15.58 -10.97 -5.88
C VAL A 188 16.37 -12.22 -6.28
N GLU A 189 16.71 -12.32 -7.56
CA GLU A 189 17.60 -13.38 -8.04
C GLU A 189 19.05 -12.99 -7.78
N CYS A 190 19.68 -13.65 -6.80
CA CYS A 190 21.08 -13.42 -6.44
C CYS A 190 22.04 -14.00 -7.51
N PRO A 191 22.80 -13.18 -8.25
CA PRO A 191 23.69 -13.68 -9.30
C PRO A 191 24.85 -14.53 -8.81
N SER A 192 25.34 -14.26 -7.59
CA SER A 192 26.55 -14.87 -7.01
C SER A 192 26.31 -16.09 -6.14
N GLY A 193 25.07 -16.57 -6.04
CA GLY A 193 24.76 -17.73 -5.19
C GLY A 193 23.60 -18.55 -5.77
N GLY A 194 23.92 -19.54 -6.57
CA GLY A 194 22.94 -20.41 -7.24
C GLY A 194 21.90 -21.02 -6.32
N GLY A 195 20.86 -20.29 -6.02
CA GLY A 195 19.70 -20.73 -5.28
C GLY A 195 18.54 -19.77 -5.47
N ARG A 196 17.56 -20.15 -6.31
CA ARG A 196 16.21 -19.61 -6.19
C ARG A 196 15.71 -19.95 -4.79
N ARG A 197 15.47 -18.96 -3.95
CA ARG A 197 14.66 -19.17 -2.75
C ARG A 197 13.30 -18.55 -3.02
N ARG A 198 12.31 -19.41 -3.01
CA ARG A 198 10.90 -19.07 -2.91
C ARG A 198 10.59 -18.70 -1.47
#